data_8a294fa2b7b644548729c85bc2085421
#
_entry.id   8a294fa2b7b644548729c85bc2085421
#
_cell.length_a   1.000
_cell.length_b   1.000
_cell.length_c   1.000
_cell.angle_alpha   90.00
_cell.angle_beta   90.00
_cell.angle_gamma   90.00
#
_symmetry.space_group_name_H-M   'P 1'
#
loop_
_entity.id
_entity.type
_entity.pdbx_description
1 polymer ?
#
loop_
_entity_poly.entity_id
_entity_poly.type
_entity_poly.pdbx_seq_one_letter_code
_entity_poly.pdbx_strand_id
1 'polypeptide(L)'
;MRRSFLVLLSLSLLAASIASAPAATAQNTLNPDLAEINAIHRIYQDFHGRRATTDEIDRFAPRLGIGQIENDTRGRVLASRSYFFEAGGTRDAWVRAIYRELLDREPTASELSRDKLTLFRSKTTLLKGRQNFAEAMLERAEYDPDGLAVRELVLHKNADGDIVRFAFELEQPFSKTDRIAATVSIKGNKVDGATHVRAFENIVSVVPDVPVAQSGKIVGLIFLQQEGTTRLADLSTPALRLPARTVDEFEWPERVFEDERVIAYYGNHLTPLLGVLGETGPEAAVARVQQQAARFESTDKGARGAFEMIVTVAQASAGADGNYSHPSHIVDVRRWIDIAAANGLHVILDIQPGRSDFLTESVRYEELLKLPNVHLALDPEWRMEPWQRPGQVVGRVSAAEVNQVSAWLSELTLQNDLPEKMFIVHQFQVRMITNREDLIDRPGLAEVIHADGFGGREIKQASYGLIKVEDPFYNGFKLFIDEDTRIYQPQEVLQFTTNPVPDLVTYQ
;
A
#
# COMPACT_ATOMS: atom_id res chain seq x y z
N MET A 1 10.04 36.22 -69.43
CA MET A 1 9.55 35.18 -70.37
C MET A 1 9.02 34.04 -69.51
N ARG A 2 7.71 33.99 -69.34
CA ARG A 2 6.72 33.04 -69.91
C ARG A 2 7.21 31.59 -69.71
N ARG A 3 6.50 30.65 -69.04
CA ARG A 3 5.05 30.29 -69.13
C ARG A 3 4.62 29.43 -67.91
N SER A 4 3.40 29.74 -67.47
CA SER A 4 2.51 28.92 -66.67
C SER A 4 2.10 27.64 -67.43
N PHE A 5 1.86 26.52 -66.69
CA PHE A 5 0.86 25.53 -67.15
C PHE A 5 0.18 24.91 -65.91
N LEU A 6 -1.11 25.22 -65.87
CA LEU A 6 -2.13 24.50 -65.10
C LEU A 6 -2.44 23.22 -65.84
N VAL A 7 -2.62 22.08 -65.14
CA VAL A 7 -3.46 20.97 -65.61
C VAL A 7 -4.29 20.43 -64.42
N LEU A 8 -5.57 20.33 -64.68
CA LEU A 8 -6.66 19.89 -63.82
C LEU A 8 -6.66 18.36 -63.58
N LEU A 9 -7.29 18.03 -62.43
CA LEU A 9 -8.13 16.90 -62.07
C LEU A 9 -8.12 15.61 -62.91
N SER A 10 -7.94 14.51 -62.16
CA SER A 10 -8.82 13.34 -62.30
C SER A 10 -8.89 12.60 -60.95
N LEU A 11 -10.09 12.59 -60.34
CA LEU A 11 -10.47 11.66 -59.26
C LEU A 11 -10.48 10.23 -59.84
N SER A 12 -9.73 9.35 -59.21
CA SER A 12 -10.01 7.93 -59.26
C SER A 12 -10.11 7.39 -57.80
N LEU A 13 -11.35 7.08 -57.45
CA LEU A 13 -11.66 6.26 -56.27
C LEU A 13 -10.92 4.92 -56.40
N LEU A 14 -9.95 4.65 -55.54
CA LEU A 14 -9.49 3.33 -55.23
C LEU A 14 -9.95 3.01 -53.80
N ALA A 15 -11.01 2.25 -53.70
CA ALA A 15 -11.41 1.62 -52.44
C ALA A 15 -10.34 0.62 -52.02
N ALA A 16 -9.44 1.03 -51.16
CA ALA A 16 -8.56 0.10 -50.46
C ALA A 16 -9.33 -0.48 -49.28
N SER A 17 -9.67 -1.75 -49.40
CA SER A 17 -10.14 -2.59 -48.31
C SER A 17 -9.07 -2.57 -47.20
N ILE A 18 -9.36 -1.83 -46.13
CA ILE A 18 -8.61 -1.93 -44.89
C ILE A 18 -8.99 -3.28 -44.29
N ALA A 19 -8.15 -4.29 -44.51
CA ALA A 19 -8.14 -5.48 -43.68
C ALA A 19 -7.85 -5.04 -42.26
N SER A 20 -8.87 -5.05 -41.43
CA SER A 20 -8.70 -4.90 -39.97
C SER A 20 -7.82 -6.05 -39.49
N ALA A 21 -6.55 -5.73 -39.18
CA ALA A 21 -5.75 -6.62 -38.35
C ALA A 21 -6.54 -6.86 -37.05
N PRO A 22 -6.59 -8.09 -36.56
CA PRO A 22 -7.22 -8.35 -35.27
C PRO A 22 -6.50 -7.47 -34.26
N ALA A 23 -7.25 -6.63 -33.56
CA ALA A 23 -6.75 -5.93 -32.40
C ALA A 23 -6.15 -7.01 -31.48
N ALA A 24 -4.84 -6.96 -31.30
CA ALA A 24 -4.20 -7.68 -30.22
C ALA A 24 -4.95 -7.19 -28.97
N THR A 25 -5.75 -8.07 -28.40
CA THR A 25 -6.26 -7.87 -27.04
C THR A 25 -5.04 -7.68 -26.18
N ALA A 26 -4.73 -6.42 -25.85
CA ALA A 26 -3.88 -6.12 -24.73
C ALA A 26 -4.49 -6.89 -23.56
N GLN A 27 -3.84 -7.95 -23.13
CA GLN A 27 -4.10 -8.52 -21.83
C GLN A 27 -3.75 -7.38 -20.87
N ASN A 28 -4.81 -6.66 -20.44
CA ASN A 28 -4.74 -5.85 -19.24
C ASN A 28 -4.33 -6.81 -18.13
N THR A 29 -3.05 -6.85 -17.83
CA THR A 29 -2.57 -7.37 -16.56
C THR A 29 -2.98 -6.32 -15.53
N LEU A 30 -4.26 -6.39 -15.11
CA LEU A 30 -4.78 -5.62 -14.03
C LEU A 30 -3.88 -5.92 -12.82
N ASN A 31 -3.17 -4.91 -12.34
CA ASN A 31 -2.65 -4.98 -10.98
C ASN A 31 -3.85 -5.32 -10.09
N PRO A 32 -3.76 -6.36 -9.26
CA PRO A 32 -4.88 -6.72 -8.41
C PRO A 32 -5.21 -5.53 -7.50
N ASP A 33 -6.49 -5.17 -7.44
CA ASP A 33 -6.98 -4.18 -6.49
C ASP A 33 -6.67 -4.67 -5.06
N LEU A 34 -6.43 -3.74 -4.13
CA LEU A 34 -6.23 -4.06 -2.72
C LEU A 34 -7.39 -4.84 -2.09
N ALA A 35 -8.62 -4.58 -2.54
CA ALA A 35 -9.78 -5.36 -2.13
C ALA A 35 -9.62 -6.85 -2.49
N GLU A 36 -9.12 -7.14 -3.69
CA GLU A 36 -8.87 -8.50 -4.16
C GLU A 36 -7.75 -9.18 -3.38
N ILE A 37 -6.66 -8.46 -3.13
CA ILE A 37 -5.52 -8.94 -2.34
C ILE A 37 -5.96 -9.24 -0.91
N ASN A 38 -6.73 -8.35 -0.28
CA ASN A 38 -7.26 -8.55 1.05
C ASN A 38 -8.26 -9.71 1.12
N ALA A 39 -9.09 -9.88 0.09
CA ALA A 39 -9.99 -11.04 0.00
C ALA A 39 -9.20 -12.35 -0.02
N ILE A 40 -8.11 -12.41 -0.79
CA ILE A 40 -7.25 -13.59 -0.84
C ILE A 40 -6.54 -13.83 0.50
N HIS A 41 -6.03 -12.79 1.13
CA HIS A 41 -5.42 -12.92 2.47
C HIS A 41 -6.42 -13.48 3.49
N ARG A 42 -7.68 -12.99 3.48
CA ARG A 42 -8.73 -13.53 4.35
C ARG A 42 -8.99 -15.00 4.07
N ILE A 43 -9.18 -15.38 2.80
CA ILE A 43 -9.39 -16.78 2.42
C ILE A 43 -8.24 -17.68 2.93
N TYR A 44 -6.99 -17.21 2.83
CA TYR A 44 -5.85 -17.96 3.34
C TYR A 44 -5.77 -17.94 4.87
N GLN A 45 -6.15 -16.84 5.51
CA GLN A 45 -6.25 -16.78 6.96
C GLN A 45 -7.31 -17.74 7.47
N ASP A 46 -8.48 -17.76 6.83
CA ASP A 46 -9.59 -18.64 7.21
C ASP A 46 -9.21 -20.12 7.10
N PHE A 47 -8.57 -20.53 5.99
CA PHE A 47 -8.35 -21.94 5.68
C PHE A 47 -6.95 -22.48 5.97
N HIS A 48 -5.96 -21.61 6.13
CA HIS A 48 -4.57 -21.98 6.40
C HIS A 48 -4.01 -21.36 7.67
N GLY A 49 -4.77 -20.51 8.37
CA GLY A 49 -4.30 -19.82 9.57
C GLY A 49 -3.14 -18.84 9.32
N ARG A 50 -2.87 -18.49 8.07
CA ARG A 50 -1.78 -17.60 7.65
C ARG A 50 -2.20 -16.69 6.51
N ARG A 51 -1.46 -15.62 6.27
CA ARG A 51 -1.63 -14.79 5.08
C ARG A 51 -1.21 -15.54 3.81
N ALA A 52 -1.82 -15.20 2.68
CA ALA A 52 -1.39 -15.69 1.37
C ALA A 52 0.01 -15.18 1.05
N THR A 53 0.80 -16.00 0.37
CA THR A 53 2.07 -15.59 -0.22
C THR A 53 1.85 -14.79 -1.51
N THR A 54 2.88 -14.10 -1.98
CA THR A 54 2.87 -13.37 -3.25
C THR A 54 2.40 -14.26 -4.42
N ASP A 55 2.96 -15.47 -4.57
CA ASP A 55 2.57 -16.39 -5.64
C ASP A 55 1.09 -16.81 -5.56
N GLU A 56 0.53 -16.86 -4.37
CA GLU A 56 -0.88 -17.19 -4.14
C GLU A 56 -1.76 -16.00 -4.50
N ILE A 57 -1.35 -14.80 -4.15
CA ILE A 57 -2.02 -13.55 -4.55
C ILE A 57 -2.02 -13.44 -6.09
N ASP A 58 -0.86 -13.52 -6.72
CA ASP A 58 -0.72 -13.42 -8.18
C ASP A 58 -1.56 -14.47 -8.93
N ARG A 59 -1.78 -15.60 -8.30
CA ARG A 59 -2.60 -16.68 -8.87
C ARG A 59 -4.10 -16.39 -8.83
N PHE A 60 -4.58 -15.73 -7.78
CA PHE A 60 -6.02 -15.61 -7.51
C PHE A 60 -6.57 -14.20 -7.72
N ALA A 61 -5.80 -13.14 -7.44
CA ALA A 61 -6.25 -11.76 -7.56
C ALA A 61 -6.76 -11.40 -8.97
N PRO A 62 -6.08 -11.75 -10.09
CA PRO A 62 -6.58 -11.44 -11.42
C PRO A 62 -7.93 -12.07 -11.75
N ARG A 63 -8.35 -13.07 -11.00
CA ARG A 63 -9.63 -13.77 -11.18
C ARG A 63 -10.77 -13.07 -10.46
N LEU A 64 -10.52 -12.52 -9.30
CA LEU A 64 -11.47 -11.69 -8.56
C LEU A 64 -11.76 -10.41 -9.34
N GLY A 65 -10.74 -9.76 -9.93
CA GLY A 65 -10.87 -8.55 -10.73
C GLY A 65 -11.69 -8.67 -12.01
N ILE A 66 -11.91 -9.89 -12.51
CA ILE A 66 -12.80 -10.16 -13.64
C ILE A 66 -14.20 -10.63 -13.19
N GLY A 67 -14.56 -10.43 -11.90
CA GLY A 67 -15.89 -10.75 -11.38
C GLY A 67 -16.12 -12.23 -11.10
N GLN A 68 -15.05 -13.02 -10.92
CA GLN A 68 -15.22 -14.37 -10.40
C GLN A 68 -15.65 -14.31 -8.94
N ILE A 69 -16.67 -15.07 -8.62
CA ILE A 69 -17.27 -15.13 -7.30
C ILE A 69 -16.22 -15.55 -6.26
N GLU A 70 -16.18 -14.89 -5.12
CA GLU A 70 -15.26 -15.21 -4.00
C GLU A 70 -15.33 -16.71 -3.64
N ASN A 71 -16.50 -17.33 -3.72
CA ASN A 71 -16.71 -18.76 -3.51
C ASN A 71 -15.93 -19.66 -4.48
N ASP A 72 -15.70 -19.25 -5.75
CA ASP A 72 -14.81 -20.00 -6.67
C ASP A 72 -13.35 -19.97 -6.16
N THR A 73 -12.90 -18.83 -5.65
CA THR A 73 -11.57 -18.70 -5.06
C THR A 73 -11.45 -19.48 -3.76
N ARG A 74 -12.45 -19.40 -2.86
CA ARG A 74 -12.53 -20.22 -1.64
C ARG A 74 -12.49 -21.71 -1.99
N GLY A 75 -13.32 -22.14 -2.94
CA GLY A 75 -13.34 -23.53 -3.43
C GLY A 75 -11.98 -24.00 -3.96
N ARG A 76 -11.24 -23.14 -4.66
CA ARG A 76 -9.89 -23.46 -5.17
C ARG A 76 -8.85 -23.55 -4.08
N VAL A 77 -8.90 -22.68 -3.08
CA VAL A 77 -7.99 -22.71 -1.91
C VAL A 77 -8.23 -23.98 -1.12
N LEU A 78 -9.48 -24.30 -0.78
CA LEU A 78 -9.87 -25.54 -0.11
C LEU A 78 -9.50 -26.80 -0.90
N ALA A 79 -9.54 -26.76 -2.23
CA ALA A 79 -9.14 -27.85 -3.11
C ALA A 79 -7.62 -27.97 -3.26
N SER A 80 -6.84 -26.99 -2.83
CA SER A 80 -5.41 -26.92 -3.07
C SER A 80 -4.65 -28.13 -2.48
N ARG A 81 -3.43 -28.34 -2.98
CA ARG A 81 -2.59 -29.42 -2.47
C ARG A 81 -2.14 -29.13 -1.02
N SER A 82 -1.86 -27.86 -0.68
CA SER A 82 -1.46 -27.48 0.68
C SER A 82 -2.58 -27.77 1.66
N TYR A 83 -3.80 -27.26 1.42
CA TYR A 83 -4.94 -27.53 2.29
C TYR A 83 -5.23 -29.02 2.46
N PHE A 84 -5.12 -29.81 1.36
CA PHE A 84 -5.31 -31.25 1.44
C PHE A 84 -4.35 -31.94 2.37
N PHE A 85 -3.07 -31.55 2.36
CA PHE A 85 -2.06 -32.12 3.28
C PHE A 85 -2.21 -31.61 4.70
N GLU A 86 -2.53 -30.35 4.91
CA GLU A 86 -2.82 -29.76 6.22
C GLU A 86 -4.04 -30.42 6.86
N ALA A 87 -5.05 -30.75 6.08
CA ALA A 87 -6.22 -31.50 6.51
C ALA A 87 -5.95 -32.99 6.85
N GLY A 88 -4.69 -33.45 6.73
CA GLY A 88 -4.28 -34.82 7.07
C GLY A 88 -3.95 -35.72 5.89
N GLY A 89 -3.91 -35.22 4.66
CA GLY A 89 -3.43 -35.88 3.45
C GLY A 89 -4.25 -37.08 2.96
N THR A 90 -5.40 -37.34 3.57
CA THR A 90 -6.35 -38.38 3.15
C THR A 90 -7.69 -37.81 2.74
N ARG A 91 -8.47 -38.52 1.93
CA ARG A 91 -9.79 -38.06 1.51
C ARG A 91 -10.77 -37.96 2.66
N ASP A 92 -10.73 -38.87 3.60
CA ASP A 92 -11.57 -38.85 4.80
C ASP A 92 -11.27 -37.61 5.65
N ALA A 93 -10.00 -37.36 5.89
CA ALA A 93 -9.56 -36.23 6.68
C ALA A 93 -9.92 -34.91 5.97
N TRP A 94 -9.73 -34.83 4.66
CA TRP A 94 -10.07 -33.66 3.87
C TRP A 94 -11.59 -33.37 3.84
N VAL A 95 -12.45 -34.40 3.61
CA VAL A 95 -13.92 -34.20 3.67
C VAL A 95 -14.34 -33.75 5.07
N ARG A 96 -13.82 -34.36 6.13
CA ARG A 96 -14.10 -33.91 7.51
C ARG A 96 -13.67 -32.49 7.77
N ALA A 97 -12.48 -32.09 7.27
CA ALA A 97 -12.00 -30.73 7.40
C ALA A 97 -12.96 -29.75 6.70
N ILE A 98 -13.41 -30.05 5.48
CA ILE A 98 -14.40 -29.22 4.76
C ILE A 98 -15.71 -29.08 5.54
N TYR A 99 -16.22 -30.16 6.14
CA TYR A 99 -17.44 -30.09 6.95
C TYR A 99 -17.25 -29.24 8.21
N ARG A 100 -16.14 -29.40 8.91
CA ARG A 100 -15.84 -28.55 10.10
C ARG A 100 -15.66 -27.09 9.73
N GLU A 101 -14.93 -26.84 8.64
CA GLU A 101 -14.58 -25.50 8.20
C GLU A 101 -15.81 -24.69 7.72
N LEU A 102 -16.68 -25.32 6.91
CA LEU A 102 -17.78 -24.64 6.26
C LEU A 102 -19.11 -24.77 6.99
N LEU A 103 -19.32 -25.84 7.76
CA LEU A 103 -20.60 -26.16 8.36
C LEU A 103 -20.54 -26.30 9.90
N ASP A 104 -19.36 -26.03 10.48
CA ASP A 104 -19.10 -26.13 11.94
C ASP A 104 -19.58 -27.46 12.56
N ARG A 105 -19.50 -28.55 11.80
CA ARG A 105 -19.88 -29.88 12.26
C ARG A 105 -19.11 -31.02 11.61
N GLU A 106 -19.13 -32.20 12.19
CA GLU A 106 -18.64 -33.42 11.54
C GLU A 106 -19.67 -33.97 10.54
N PRO A 107 -19.20 -34.57 9.42
CA PRO A 107 -20.11 -35.31 8.54
C PRO A 107 -20.61 -36.57 9.23
N THR A 108 -21.87 -36.95 8.99
CA THR A 108 -22.36 -38.29 9.36
C THR A 108 -21.65 -39.38 8.58
N ALA A 109 -21.72 -40.63 9.04
CA ALA A 109 -21.09 -41.76 8.35
C ALA A 109 -21.64 -41.90 6.89
N SER A 110 -22.92 -41.60 6.68
CA SER A 110 -23.58 -41.63 5.37
C SER A 110 -23.05 -40.51 4.46
N GLU A 111 -22.95 -39.29 4.97
CA GLU A 111 -22.39 -38.14 4.24
C GLU A 111 -20.93 -38.40 3.86
N LEU A 112 -20.10 -38.82 4.80
CA LEU A 112 -18.69 -39.12 4.55
C LEU A 112 -18.52 -40.17 3.45
N SER A 113 -19.33 -41.24 3.46
CA SER A 113 -19.29 -42.30 2.46
C SER A 113 -19.72 -41.81 1.09
N ARG A 114 -20.83 -41.06 1.02
CA ARG A 114 -21.35 -40.49 -0.22
C ARG A 114 -20.37 -39.51 -0.85
N ASP A 115 -19.83 -38.60 -0.05
CA ASP A 115 -19.04 -37.49 -0.53
C ASP A 115 -17.64 -37.93 -0.97
N LYS A 116 -17.07 -38.92 -0.31
CA LYS A 116 -15.86 -39.60 -0.82
C LYS A 116 -16.08 -40.27 -2.19
N LEU A 117 -17.24 -40.89 -2.41
CA LEU A 117 -17.56 -41.50 -3.69
C LEU A 117 -17.77 -40.46 -4.81
N THR A 118 -18.31 -39.29 -4.47
CA THR A 118 -18.50 -38.17 -5.44
C THR A 118 -17.16 -37.68 -5.96
N LEU A 119 -16.14 -37.59 -5.09
CA LEU A 119 -14.77 -37.22 -5.49
C LEU A 119 -14.13 -38.21 -6.47
N PHE A 120 -14.53 -39.48 -6.45
CA PHE A 120 -14.00 -40.52 -7.33
C PHE A 120 -14.70 -40.64 -8.67
N ARG A 121 -16.00 -40.31 -8.75
CA ARG A 121 -16.81 -40.46 -9.94
C ARG A 121 -16.65 -39.34 -10.96
N SER A 122 -15.99 -38.29 -10.56
CA SER A 122 -15.66 -37.17 -11.47
C SER A 122 -14.69 -37.68 -12.55
N LYS A 123 -15.06 -37.55 -13.81
CA LYS A 123 -14.19 -37.81 -14.98
C LYS A 123 -13.06 -36.77 -15.10
N THR A 124 -12.97 -35.85 -14.15
CA THR A 124 -12.01 -34.75 -14.06
C THR A 124 -10.81 -35.12 -13.18
N THR A 125 -9.79 -34.30 -13.21
CA THR A 125 -8.63 -34.46 -12.31
C THR A 125 -9.05 -34.41 -10.84
N LEU A 126 -8.27 -35.04 -9.92
CA LEU A 126 -8.53 -35.02 -8.47
C LEU A 126 -8.65 -33.60 -7.92
N LEU A 127 -7.90 -32.65 -8.47
CA LEU A 127 -7.96 -31.24 -8.09
C LEU A 127 -9.32 -30.64 -8.45
N LYS A 128 -9.80 -30.86 -9.69
CA LYS A 128 -11.10 -30.35 -10.14
C LYS A 128 -12.26 -31.00 -9.40
N GLY A 129 -12.14 -32.29 -9.06
CA GLY A 129 -13.12 -32.99 -8.23
C GLY A 129 -13.23 -32.38 -6.83
N ARG A 130 -12.11 -32.06 -6.17
CA ARG A 130 -12.10 -31.36 -4.88
C ARG A 130 -12.69 -29.96 -4.99
N GLN A 131 -12.30 -29.21 -6.02
CA GLN A 131 -12.83 -27.88 -6.25
C GLN A 131 -14.35 -27.89 -6.40
N ASN A 132 -14.91 -28.71 -7.28
CA ASN A 132 -16.34 -28.83 -7.48
C ASN A 132 -17.07 -29.22 -6.19
N PHE A 133 -16.46 -30.09 -5.38
CA PHE A 133 -17.03 -30.48 -4.08
C PHE A 133 -17.02 -29.31 -3.09
N ALA A 134 -15.90 -28.60 -2.96
CA ALA A 134 -15.79 -27.45 -2.07
C ALA A 134 -16.76 -26.33 -2.48
N GLU A 135 -16.87 -26.03 -3.78
CA GLU A 135 -17.83 -25.08 -4.32
C GLU A 135 -19.28 -25.49 -3.98
N ALA A 136 -19.65 -26.75 -4.19
CA ALA A 136 -20.99 -27.25 -3.84
C ALA A 136 -21.25 -27.21 -2.31
N MET A 137 -20.23 -27.34 -1.48
CA MET A 137 -20.37 -27.20 -0.03
C MET A 137 -20.55 -25.74 0.39
N LEU A 138 -19.89 -24.79 -0.29
CA LEU A 138 -20.07 -23.37 -0.08
C LEU A 138 -21.46 -22.87 -0.49
N GLU A 139 -22.14 -23.58 -1.41
CA GLU A 139 -23.50 -23.28 -1.86
C GLU A 139 -24.60 -23.91 -0.97
N ARG A 140 -24.23 -24.68 0.05
CA ARG A 140 -25.24 -25.30 0.93
C ARG A 140 -25.94 -24.25 1.79
N ALA A 141 -27.22 -24.49 2.06
CA ALA A 141 -28.04 -23.63 2.90
C ALA A 141 -27.53 -23.49 4.36
N GLU A 142 -26.66 -24.41 4.81
CA GLU A 142 -26.01 -24.38 6.12
C GLU A 142 -24.83 -23.42 6.15
N TYR A 143 -24.25 -23.10 4.99
CA TYR A 143 -23.22 -22.09 4.82
C TYR A 143 -23.88 -20.79 4.42
N ASP A 144 -23.98 -19.86 5.34
CA ASP A 144 -24.53 -18.53 5.12
C ASP A 144 -23.40 -17.50 5.09
N PRO A 145 -22.91 -17.13 3.89
CA PRO A 145 -21.92 -16.07 3.73
C PRO A 145 -22.55 -14.67 3.80
N ASP A 146 -23.91 -14.57 3.83
CA ASP A 146 -24.64 -13.33 3.60
C ASP A 146 -24.81 -12.46 4.84
N GLY A 147 -24.44 -12.94 6.02
CA GLY A 147 -24.31 -12.10 7.21
C GLY A 147 -23.19 -11.07 7.03
N LEU A 148 -23.46 -9.79 7.25
CA LEU A 148 -22.40 -8.80 7.34
C LEU A 148 -21.65 -9.02 8.67
N ALA A 149 -20.57 -9.78 8.64
CA ALA A 149 -19.79 -10.07 9.83
C ALA A 149 -18.71 -9.01 10.05
N VAL A 150 -18.53 -8.63 11.31
CA VAL A 150 -17.44 -7.73 11.73
C VAL A 150 -16.40 -8.56 12.45
N ARG A 151 -15.18 -8.54 11.92
CA ARG A 151 -14.04 -9.28 12.45
C ARG A 151 -13.48 -8.66 13.71
N GLU A 152 -13.30 -7.35 13.69
CA GLU A 152 -12.68 -6.61 14.79
C GLU A 152 -13.33 -5.24 14.96
N LEU A 153 -13.37 -4.76 16.20
CA LEU A 153 -13.64 -3.37 16.56
C LEU A 153 -12.34 -2.78 17.11
N VAL A 154 -11.80 -1.76 16.45
CA VAL A 154 -10.66 -1.00 16.93
C VAL A 154 -11.12 0.34 17.48
N LEU A 155 -10.78 0.62 18.73
CA LEU A 155 -11.04 1.89 19.40
C LEU A 155 -9.77 2.73 19.37
N HIS A 156 -9.78 3.80 18.59
CA HIS A 156 -8.70 4.77 18.56
C HIS A 156 -8.93 5.81 19.66
N LYS A 157 -7.91 6.08 20.45
CA LYS A 157 -7.99 7.02 21.57
C LYS A 157 -6.93 8.10 21.45
N ASN A 158 -7.30 9.30 21.91
CA ASN A 158 -6.37 10.40 22.11
C ASN A 158 -5.55 10.24 23.41
N ALA A 159 -4.65 11.20 23.67
CA ALA A 159 -3.80 11.19 24.87
C ALA A 159 -4.59 11.24 26.19
N ASP A 160 -5.80 11.78 26.19
CA ASP A 160 -6.70 11.82 27.36
C ASP A 160 -7.43 10.50 27.59
N GLY A 161 -7.29 9.54 26.68
CA GLY A 161 -7.93 8.23 26.71
C GLY A 161 -9.37 8.23 26.17
N ASP A 162 -9.83 9.33 25.59
CA ASP A 162 -11.15 9.43 24.95
C ASP A 162 -11.11 8.85 23.53
N ILE A 163 -12.23 8.22 23.12
CA ILE A 163 -12.34 7.61 21.80
C ILE A 163 -12.55 8.71 20.76
N VAL A 164 -11.65 8.76 19.79
CA VAL A 164 -11.69 9.66 18.63
C VAL A 164 -12.11 8.96 17.34
N ARG A 165 -12.10 7.62 17.33
CA ARG A 165 -12.59 6.81 16.20
C ARG A 165 -13.01 5.42 16.63
N PHE A 166 -14.12 4.95 16.06
CA PHE A 166 -14.57 3.56 16.12
C PHE A 166 -14.35 2.95 14.73
N ALA A 167 -13.43 2.01 14.59
CA ALA A 167 -13.15 1.34 13.33
C ALA A 167 -13.64 -0.10 13.38
N PHE A 168 -14.45 -0.50 12.40
CA PHE A 168 -15.02 -1.84 12.27
C PHE A 168 -14.38 -2.49 11.03
N GLU A 169 -13.61 -3.54 11.24
CA GLU A 169 -13.10 -4.37 10.15
C GLU A 169 -14.16 -5.39 9.75
N LEU A 170 -14.64 -5.31 8.51
CA LEU A 170 -15.64 -6.23 7.98
C LEU A 170 -14.96 -7.48 7.41
N GLU A 171 -15.61 -8.64 7.56
CA GLU A 171 -15.13 -9.87 6.95
C GLU A 171 -15.35 -9.91 5.44
N GLN A 172 -16.43 -9.28 4.97
CA GLN A 172 -16.78 -9.21 3.55
C GLN A 172 -16.15 -7.99 2.88
N PRO A 173 -15.60 -8.16 1.67
CA PRO A 173 -15.09 -7.03 0.90
C PRO A 173 -16.23 -6.13 0.40
N PHE A 174 -15.93 -4.86 0.27
CA PHE A 174 -16.81 -3.87 -0.35
C PHE A 174 -15.97 -2.90 -1.21
N SER A 175 -16.62 -2.24 -2.16
CA SER A 175 -15.99 -1.34 -3.11
C SER A 175 -16.31 0.14 -2.83
N LYS A 176 -15.60 1.05 -3.47
CA LYS A 176 -15.89 2.50 -3.41
C LYS A 176 -17.30 2.86 -3.97
N THR A 177 -17.89 1.98 -4.77
CA THR A 177 -19.22 2.18 -5.35
C THR A 177 -20.34 1.72 -4.43
N ASP A 178 -20.02 0.95 -3.40
CA ASP A 178 -20.98 0.48 -2.42
C ASP A 178 -21.40 1.61 -1.49
N ARG A 179 -22.68 1.63 -1.11
CA ARG A 179 -23.18 2.60 -0.14
C ARG A 179 -23.06 2.02 1.26
N ILE A 180 -22.29 2.68 2.10
CA ILE A 180 -22.07 2.28 3.48
C ILE A 180 -22.47 3.41 4.41
N ALA A 181 -23.15 3.04 5.50
CA ALA A 181 -23.41 3.92 6.62
C ALA A 181 -23.17 3.15 7.91
N ALA A 182 -22.58 3.80 8.90
CA ALA A 182 -22.38 3.24 10.23
C ALA A 182 -22.90 4.20 11.28
N THR A 183 -23.45 3.66 12.36
CA THR A 183 -23.82 4.43 13.54
C THR A 183 -23.30 3.74 14.79
N VAL A 184 -22.88 4.53 15.76
CA VAL A 184 -22.42 4.05 17.06
C VAL A 184 -23.28 4.65 18.16
N SER A 185 -23.54 3.87 19.19
CA SER A 185 -24.20 4.33 20.41
C SER A 185 -23.46 3.83 21.63
N ILE A 186 -23.33 4.66 22.66
CA ILE A 186 -22.76 4.30 23.96
C ILE A 186 -23.83 4.49 25.03
N LYS A 187 -24.10 3.45 25.81
CA LYS A 187 -25.20 3.43 26.81
C LYS A 187 -26.56 3.82 26.21
N GLY A 188 -26.78 3.53 24.93
CA GLY A 188 -28.04 3.88 24.26
C GLY A 188 -28.09 5.30 23.70
N ASN A 189 -27.10 6.14 23.94
CA ASN A 189 -26.98 7.45 23.32
C ASN A 189 -26.22 7.34 22.02
N LYS A 190 -26.81 7.86 20.93
CA LYS A 190 -26.12 7.92 19.62
C LYS A 190 -24.90 8.83 19.74
N VAL A 191 -23.80 8.38 19.15
CA VAL A 191 -22.61 9.20 18.94
C VAL A 191 -22.81 9.98 17.64
N ASP A 192 -22.81 11.30 17.73
CA ASP A 192 -22.82 12.15 16.54
C ASP A 192 -21.42 12.20 15.94
N GLY A 193 -21.34 12.00 14.63
CA GLY A 193 -20.06 11.91 13.92
C GLY A 193 -20.23 11.46 12.48
N ALA A 194 -19.14 11.53 11.72
CA ALA A 194 -19.06 11.16 10.31
C ALA A 194 -18.69 9.69 10.11
N THR A 195 -19.29 9.06 9.10
CA THR A 195 -18.88 7.72 8.63
C THR A 195 -17.77 7.88 7.59
N HIS A 196 -16.63 7.25 7.83
CA HIS A 196 -15.51 7.15 6.90
C HIS A 196 -15.35 5.70 6.43
N VAL A 197 -15.05 5.54 5.16
CA VAL A 197 -14.99 4.23 4.51
C VAL A 197 -13.63 4.03 3.86
N ARG A 198 -12.95 2.96 4.25
CA ARG A 198 -11.71 2.51 3.61
C ARG A 198 -11.96 1.15 2.97
N ALA A 199 -12.48 1.18 1.74
CA ALA A 199 -12.96 0.00 1.04
C ALA A 199 -11.88 -1.09 0.89
N PHE A 200 -10.67 -0.70 0.52
CA PHE A 200 -9.54 -1.61 0.34
C PHE A 200 -9.03 -2.25 1.65
N GLU A 201 -9.36 -1.69 2.81
CA GLU A 201 -9.04 -2.26 4.13
C GLU A 201 -10.23 -3.02 4.72
N ASN A 202 -11.39 -2.98 4.08
CA ASN A 202 -12.68 -3.40 4.61
C ASN A 202 -13.01 -2.75 5.96
N ILE A 203 -12.57 -1.52 6.16
CA ILE A 203 -12.79 -0.77 7.38
C ILE A 203 -13.87 0.27 7.16
N VAL A 204 -14.85 0.26 8.03
CA VAL A 204 -15.85 1.32 8.20
C VAL A 204 -15.62 1.98 9.55
N SER A 205 -15.43 3.27 9.56
CA SER A 205 -15.17 4.02 10.79
C SER A 205 -16.28 5.03 11.06
N VAL A 206 -16.54 5.27 12.34
CA VAL A 206 -17.30 6.43 12.82
C VAL A 206 -16.33 7.32 13.58
N VAL A 207 -16.15 8.54 13.10
CA VAL A 207 -15.34 9.58 13.75
C VAL A 207 -16.32 10.50 14.49
N PRO A 208 -16.29 10.52 15.82
CA PRO A 208 -17.14 11.41 16.61
C PRO A 208 -16.81 12.89 16.34
N ASP A 209 -17.84 13.74 16.32
CA ASP A 209 -17.65 15.21 16.25
C ASP A 209 -16.94 15.76 17.50
N VAL A 210 -17.04 15.04 18.62
CA VAL A 210 -16.33 15.35 19.87
C VAL A 210 -15.84 14.03 20.47
N PRO A 211 -14.58 13.96 20.97
CA PRO A 211 -14.05 12.77 21.63
C PRO A 211 -14.97 12.23 22.72
N VAL A 212 -15.11 10.92 22.81
CA VAL A 212 -16.10 10.27 23.68
C VAL A 212 -15.43 9.45 24.77
N ALA A 213 -15.74 9.76 26.03
CA ALA A 213 -15.25 8.96 27.15
C ALA A 213 -15.76 7.52 27.09
N GLN A 214 -14.84 6.56 27.20
CA GLN A 214 -15.21 5.14 27.19
C GLN A 214 -15.91 4.78 28.50
N SER A 215 -17.23 4.87 28.54
CA SER A 215 -18.01 4.49 29.72
C SER A 215 -19.27 3.72 29.31
N GLY A 216 -19.19 2.39 29.22
CA GLY A 216 -20.35 1.53 29.01
C GLY A 216 -20.32 0.69 27.73
N LYS A 217 -21.46 0.05 27.44
CA LYS A 217 -21.60 -0.85 26.28
C LYS A 217 -21.64 -0.02 25.00
N ILE A 218 -20.75 -0.36 24.06
CA ILE A 218 -20.75 0.17 22.70
C ILE A 218 -21.67 -0.70 21.85
N VAL A 219 -22.52 -0.07 21.05
CA VAL A 219 -23.39 -0.72 20.08
C VAL A 219 -23.15 -0.05 18.72
N GLY A 220 -22.84 -0.84 17.71
CA GLY A 220 -22.66 -0.37 16.34
C GLY A 220 -23.72 -0.97 15.41
N LEU A 221 -24.17 -0.21 14.43
CA LEU A 221 -24.97 -0.68 13.30
C LEU A 221 -24.26 -0.28 12.02
N ILE A 222 -24.00 -1.24 11.15
CA ILE A 222 -23.37 -1.02 9.84
C ILE A 222 -24.34 -1.49 8.77
N PHE A 223 -24.59 -0.61 7.79
CA PHE A 223 -25.43 -0.88 6.63
C PHE A 223 -24.52 -0.88 5.40
N LEU A 224 -24.48 -1.99 4.67
CA LEU A 224 -23.79 -2.13 3.40
C LEU A 224 -24.82 -2.39 2.31
N GLN A 225 -24.87 -1.54 1.27
CA GLN A 225 -25.73 -1.71 0.11
C GLN A 225 -24.86 -2.00 -1.12
N GLN A 226 -24.96 -3.22 -1.64
CA GLN A 226 -24.30 -3.72 -2.84
C GLN A 226 -25.33 -4.18 -3.85
N GLU A 227 -25.23 -3.76 -5.11
CA GLU A 227 -26.11 -4.21 -6.22
C GLU A 227 -27.59 -4.23 -5.91
N GLY A 228 -28.09 -3.27 -5.09
CA GLY A 228 -29.49 -3.18 -4.69
C GLY A 228 -29.87 -4.03 -3.47
N THR A 229 -28.98 -4.86 -2.95
CA THR A 229 -29.16 -5.63 -1.72
C THR A 229 -28.62 -4.87 -0.53
N THR A 230 -29.39 -4.76 0.55
CA THR A 230 -28.93 -4.16 1.80
C THR A 230 -28.59 -5.26 2.79
N ARG A 231 -27.35 -5.26 3.29
CA ARG A 231 -26.87 -6.12 4.37
C ARG A 231 -26.73 -5.30 5.64
N LEU A 232 -26.99 -5.90 6.78
CA LEU A 232 -26.95 -5.24 8.07
C LEU A 232 -26.07 -6.04 9.03
N ALA A 233 -25.06 -5.39 9.62
CA ALA A 233 -24.42 -5.87 10.85
C ALA A 233 -25.03 -5.16 12.05
N ASP A 234 -25.70 -5.91 12.91
CA ASP A 234 -26.17 -5.43 14.21
C ASP A 234 -25.21 -5.91 15.30
N LEU A 235 -24.36 -5.00 15.76
CA LEU A 235 -23.38 -5.24 16.82
C LEU A 235 -23.99 -5.18 18.23
N SER A 236 -25.32 -5.07 18.34
CA SER A 236 -26.03 -5.03 19.62
C SER A 236 -26.25 -6.43 20.25
N THR A 237 -26.10 -7.49 19.45
CA THR A 237 -26.34 -8.85 19.92
C THR A 237 -25.24 -9.35 20.87
N PRO A 238 -25.59 -10.12 21.92
CA PRO A 238 -24.62 -10.68 22.88
C PRO A 238 -23.58 -11.63 22.25
N ALA A 239 -23.84 -12.10 21.03
CA ALA A 239 -22.97 -13.02 20.31
C ALA A 239 -21.69 -12.36 19.77
N LEU A 240 -21.73 -11.05 19.50
CA LEU A 240 -20.54 -10.32 19.05
C LEU A 240 -19.70 -9.85 20.25
N ARG A 241 -19.01 -10.78 20.88
CA ARG A 241 -17.85 -10.47 21.72
C ARG A 241 -16.64 -10.22 20.81
N LEU A 242 -16.68 -9.17 20.02
CA LEU A 242 -15.50 -8.75 19.28
C LEU A 242 -14.43 -8.38 20.32
N PRO A 243 -13.21 -8.92 20.19
CA PRO A 243 -12.11 -8.40 20.96
C PRO A 243 -11.93 -6.93 20.53
N ALA A 244 -12.23 -6.00 21.44
CA ALA A 244 -11.95 -4.59 21.17
C ALA A 244 -10.46 -4.36 21.40
N ARG A 245 -9.73 -4.07 20.33
CA ARG A 245 -8.36 -3.59 20.43
C ARG A 245 -8.37 -2.08 20.60
N THR A 246 -7.64 -1.58 21.58
CA THR A 246 -7.41 -0.14 21.75
C THR A 246 -6.08 0.22 21.09
N VAL A 247 -6.09 1.27 20.30
CA VAL A 247 -4.89 1.87 19.69
C VAL A 247 -4.91 3.34 20.08
N ASP A 248 -3.81 3.82 20.65
CA ASP A 248 -3.63 5.24 20.83
C ASP A 248 -3.44 5.88 19.46
N GLU A 249 -4.31 6.82 19.11
CA GLU A 249 -4.18 7.52 17.83
C GLU A 249 -3.12 8.60 18.00
N PHE A 250 -2.11 8.54 17.16
CA PHE A 250 -1.03 9.50 17.16
C PHE A 250 -1.51 10.78 16.48
N GLU A 251 -1.38 11.90 17.17
CA GLU A 251 -1.64 13.22 16.58
C GLU A 251 -0.44 13.61 15.70
N TRP A 252 -0.65 13.65 14.40
CA TRP A 252 0.36 14.05 13.43
C TRP A 252 0.44 15.58 13.38
N PRO A 253 1.64 16.17 13.42
CA PRO A 253 1.79 17.61 13.32
C PRO A 253 1.26 18.10 11.97
N GLU A 254 0.63 19.27 11.96
CA GLU A 254 0.14 19.88 10.71
C GLU A 254 1.29 20.15 9.72
N ARG A 255 2.47 20.53 10.23
CA ARG A 255 3.70 20.76 9.47
C ARG A 255 4.82 19.83 9.96
N VAL A 256 5.40 19.10 9.01
CA VAL A 256 6.36 18.03 9.33
C VAL A 256 7.62 18.53 10.00
N PHE A 257 8.20 19.64 9.51
CA PHE A 257 9.51 20.11 9.94
C PHE A 257 9.48 21.32 10.88
N GLU A 258 8.32 21.70 11.41
CA GLU A 258 8.21 22.88 12.28
C GLU A 258 9.01 22.68 13.59
N ASP A 259 8.72 21.61 14.31
CA ASP A 259 9.31 21.34 15.64
C ASP A 259 10.24 20.11 15.64
N GLU A 260 10.31 19.36 14.56
CA GLU A 260 11.03 18.09 14.50
C GLU A 260 11.91 17.96 13.25
N ARG A 261 12.98 17.18 13.36
CA ARG A 261 13.72 16.59 12.23
C ARG A 261 13.24 15.19 12.00
N VAL A 262 13.27 14.74 10.77
CA VAL A 262 12.93 13.35 10.43
C VAL A 262 14.21 12.56 10.21
N ILE A 263 14.32 11.41 10.88
CA ILE A 263 15.46 10.51 10.81
C ILE A 263 14.98 9.17 10.27
N ALA A 264 15.36 8.83 9.05
CA ALA A 264 14.85 7.67 8.36
C ALA A 264 15.88 6.55 8.24
N TYR A 265 15.40 5.29 8.26
CA TYR A 265 16.12 4.14 7.75
C TYR A 265 15.63 3.84 6.35
N TYR A 266 16.57 3.80 5.41
CA TYR A 266 16.33 3.61 3.99
C TYR A 266 16.54 2.15 3.58
N GLY A 267 15.78 1.68 2.61
CA GLY A 267 16.01 0.40 1.96
C GLY A 267 14.74 -0.28 1.45
N ASN A 268 14.87 -1.51 0.98
CA ASN A 268 13.73 -2.32 0.58
C ASN A 268 13.40 -3.35 1.67
N HIS A 269 12.15 -3.45 2.03
CA HIS A 269 11.66 -4.30 3.14
C HIS A 269 11.81 -5.81 2.91
N LEU A 270 12.17 -6.24 1.70
CA LEU A 270 12.33 -7.66 1.34
C LEU A 270 13.79 -8.12 1.33
N THR A 271 14.76 -7.20 1.36
CA THR A 271 16.18 -7.55 1.23
C THR A 271 17.11 -6.55 1.93
N PRO A 272 18.12 -7.03 2.65
CA PRO A 272 19.13 -6.17 3.25
C PRO A 272 20.13 -5.61 2.21
N LEU A 273 20.09 -6.07 0.96
CA LEU A 273 21.04 -5.63 -0.08
C LEU A 273 20.80 -4.21 -0.58
N LEU A 274 19.65 -3.61 -0.24
CA LEU A 274 19.25 -2.28 -0.69
C LEU A 274 19.16 -1.27 0.47
N GLY A 275 19.70 -1.59 1.62
CA GLY A 275 19.81 -0.67 2.73
C GLY A 275 19.37 -1.27 4.07
N VAL A 276 19.66 -0.53 5.15
CA VAL A 276 19.53 -0.94 6.55
C VAL A 276 18.10 -1.30 6.96
N LEU A 277 17.08 -0.76 6.27
CA LEU A 277 15.68 -1.05 6.56
C LEU A 277 15.34 -2.54 6.35
N GLY A 278 15.93 -3.16 5.33
CA GLY A 278 15.70 -4.56 5.00
C GLY A 278 16.44 -5.59 5.86
N GLU A 279 17.28 -5.16 6.80
CA GLU A 279 18.05 -6.07 7.66
C GLU A 279 17.19 -6.75 8.73
N THR A 280 16.06 -6.14 9.08
CA THR A 280 15.17 -6.64 10.15
C THR A 280 13.71 -6.52 9.75
N GLY A 281 12.84 -7.23 10.48
CA GLY A 281 11.40 -7.00 10.35
C GLY A 281 10.97 -5.65 10.94
N PRO A 282 9.74 -5.18 10.62
CA PRO A 282 9.29 -3.84 10.97
C PRO A 282 9.27 -3.56 12.47
N GLU A 283 8.95 -4.53 13.31
CA GLU A 283 8.91 -4.36 14.76
C GLU A 283 10.31 -4.07 15.36
N ALA A 284 11.34 -4.74 14.84
CA ALA A 284 12.72 -4.48 15.25
C ALA A 284 13.27 -3.18 14.66
N ALA A 285 12.85 -2.85 13.43
CA ALA A 285 13.23 -1.59 12.77
C ALA A 285 12.70 -0.36 13.52
N VAL A 286 11.50 -0.42 14.12
CA VAL A 286 10.94 0.64 14.98
C VAL A 286 11.92 1.01 16.08
N ALA A 287 12.33 0.05 16.90
CA ALA A 287 13.22 0.33 18.02
C ALA A 287 14.57 0.92 17.57
N ARG A 288 15.11 0.42 16.45
CA ARG A 288 16.40 0.88 15.91
C ARG A 288 16.30 2.32 15.40
N VAL A 289 15.27 2.67 14.64
CA VAL A 289 15.12 4.03 14.10
C VAL A 289 14.78 5.03 15.19
N GLN A 290 13.94 4.68 16.18
CA GLN A 290 13.65 5.53 17.33
C GLN A 290 14.91 5.81 18.13
N GLN A 291 15.74 4.79 18.39
CA GLN A 291 17.02 4.99 19.06
C GLN A 291 17.96 5.90 18.26
N GLN A 292 17.94 5.79 16.93
CA GLN A 292 18.74 6.67 16.07
C GLN A 292 18.20 8.10 16.07
N ALA A 293 16.88 8.29 16.01
CA ALA A 293 16.23 9.59 16.05
C ALA A 293 16.55 10.32 17.36
N ALA A 294 16.45 9.65 18.49
CA ALA A 294 16.77 10.22 19.81
C ALA A 294 18.19 10.83 19.90
N ARG A 295 19.13 10.39 19.06
CA ARG A 295 20.48 10.95 18.99
C ARG A 295 20.56 12.29 18.25
N PHE A 296 19.48 12.69 17.56
CA PHE A 296 19.35 13.97 16.85
C PHE A 296 18.54 15.00 17.60
N GLU A 297 18.00 14.65 18.77
CA GLU A 297 17.34 15.62 19.61
C GLU A 297 18.28 16.77 19.98
N SER A 298 17.80 17.98 19.88
CA SER A 298 18.53 19.20 20.14
C SER A 298 17.65 20.20 20.89
N THR A 299 18.20 21.32 21.31
CA THR A 299 17.47 22.35 22.07
C THR A 299 16.50 23.15 21.18
N ASP A 300 16.69 23.11 19.87
CA ASP A 300 15.89 23.83 18.86
C ASP A 300 14.82 22.98 18.20
N LYS A 301 15.08 21.69 18.01
CA LYS A 301 14.12 20.76 17.37
C LYS A 301 14.19 19.38 18.00
N GLY A 302 13.04 18.73 18.11
CA GLY A 302 12.91 17.29 18.36
C GLY A 302 13.39 16.47 17.17
N ALA A 303 13.28 15.15 17.28
CA ALA A 303 13.60 14.24 16.20
C ALA A 303 12.61 13.06 16.15
N ARG A 304 12.04 12.79 14.99
CA ARG A 304 11.09 11.71 14.74
C ARG A 304 11.67 10.67 13.81
N GLY A 305 11.46 9.39 14.13
CA GLY A 305 11.88 8.29 13.27
C GLY A 305 10.98 8.13 12.05
N ALA A 306 11.55 7.59 10.97
CA ALA A 306 10.82 7.25 9.75
C ALA A 306 11.38 5.96 9.11
N PHE A 307 10.56 5.32 8.28
CA PHE A 307 10.99 4.32 7.32
C PHE A 307 10.94 4.93 5.91
N GLU A 308 12.05 4.92 5.20
CA GLU A 308 12.09 5.28 3.79
C GLU A 308 12.22 4.00 2.96
N MET A 309 11.12 3.59 2.36
CA MET A 309 10.95 2.29 1.72
C MET A 309 11.01 2.42 0.22
N ILE A 310 11.96 1.74 -0.43
CA ILE A 310 11.94 1.58 -1.89
C ILE A 310 10.76 0.67 -2.24
N VAL A 311 9.67 1.27 -2.69
CA VAL A 311 8.44 0.54 -3.03
C VAL A 311 8.33 0.19 -4.50
N THR A 312 9.12 0.85 -5.35
CA THR A 312 9.31 0.51 -6.77
C THR A 312 10.80 0.37 -7.00
N VAL A 313 11.28 -0.85 -7.23
CA VAL A 313 12.71 -1.16 -7.30
C VAL A 313 13.16 -1.21 -8.75
N ALA A 314 14.12 -0.37 -9.13
CA ALA A 314 14.77 -0.43 -10.45
C ALA A 314 15.58 -1.73 -10.62
N GLN A 315 15.48 -2.35 -11.80
CA GLN A 315 16.06 -3.66 -12.07
C GLN A 315 16.86 -3.68 -13.38
N ALA A 316 17.82 -4.61 -13.47
CA ALA A 316 18.58 -4.85 -14.70
C ALA A 316 17.76 -5.55 -15.80
N SER A 317 16.67 -6.24 -15.44
CA SER A 317 15.75 -6.92 -16.35
C SER A 317 14.55 -6.04 -16.70
N ALA A 318 14.05 -6.20 -17.93
CA ALA A 318 12.96 -5.35 -18.44
C ALA A 318 11.63 -5.52 -17.69
N GLY A 319 11.42 -6.66 -17.03
CA GLY A 319 10.09 -7.02 -16.53
C GLY A 319 9.11 -7.38 -17.65
N ALA A 320 7.87 -7.69 -17.29
CA ALA A 320 6.83 -8.03 -18.25
C ALA A 320 6.32 -6.80 -19.05
N ASP A 321 6.40 -5.63 -18.44
CA ASP A 321 5.98 -4.34 -18.99
C ASP A 321 7.08 -3.56 -19.72
N GLY A 322 8.33 -4.03 -19.64
CA GLY A 322 9.48 -3.38 -20.25
C GLY A 322 10.03 -2.18 -19.49
N ASN A 323 9.53 -1.90 -18.28
CA ASN A 323 9.84 -0.68 -17.52
C ASN A 323 11.12 -0.75 -16.71
N TYR A 324 11.72 -1.94 -16.54
CA TYR A 324 12.92 -2.11 -15.70
C TYR A 324 12.71 -1.65 -14.24
N SER A 325 11.48 -1.76 -13.76
CA SER A 325 11.09 -1.47 -12.38
C SER A 325 10.14 -2.55 -11.88
N HIS A 326 10.18 -2.82 -10.58
CA HIS A 326 9.33 -3.82 -9.95
C HIS A 326 8.63 -3.21 -8.73
N PRO A 327 7.31 -3.06 -8.77
CA PRO A 327 6.56 -2.52 -7.63
C PRO A 327 6.46 -3.56 -6.51
N SER A 328 6.61 -3.10 -5.27
CA SER A 328 6.35 -3.90 -4.08
C SER A 328 4.86 -4.14 -3.90
N HIS A 329 4.49 -5.27 -3.32
CA HIS A 329 3.10 -5.54 -2.99
C HIS A 329 2.59 -4.57 -1.93
N ILE A 330 1.47 -3.93 -2.23
CA ILE A 330 0.86 -2.91 -1.38
C ILE A 330 0.57 -3.44 0.04
N VAL A 331 0.22 -4.71 0.17
CA VAL A 331 -0.05 -5.35 1.47
C VAL A 331 1.20 -5.41 2.35
N ASP A 332 2.35 -5.73 1.75
CA ASP A 332 3.60 -5.79 2.52
C ASP A 332 4.03 -4.38 2.94
N VAL A 333 3.91 -3.41 2.03
CA VAL A 333 4.14 -1.99 2.34
C VAL A 333 3.17 -1.51 3.43
N ARG A 334 1.89 -1.86 3.33
CA ARG A 334 0.86 -1.51 4.31
C ARG A 334 1.17 -2.02 5.71
N ARG A 335 1.68 -3.24 5.85
CA ARG A 335 2.09 -3.79 7.15
C ARG A 335 3.14 -2.90 7.83
N TRP A 336 4.14 -2.42 7.08
CA TRP A 336 5.15 -1.53 7.62
C TRP A 336 4.57 -0.18 8.03
N ILE A 337 3.64 0.34 7.23
CA ILE A 337 2.92 1.60 7.53
C ILE A 337 2.11 1.47 8.83
N ASP A 338 1.36 0.37 9.01
CA ASP A 338 0.54 0.17 10.21
C ASP A 338 1.39 0.08 11.48
N ILE A 339 2.53 -0.62 11.41
CA ILE A 339 3.46 -0.71 12.52
C ILE A 339 4.13 0.63 12.78
N ALA A 340 4.52 1.37 11.76
CA ALA A 340 5.07 2.71 11.88
C ALA A 340 4.06 3.66 12.56
N ALA A 341 2.82 3.70 12.07
CA ALA A 341 1.76 4.53 12.62
C ALA A 341 1.49 4.24 14.11
N ALA A 342 1.44 2.95 14.48
CA ALA A 342 1.25 2.54 15.87
C ALA A 342 2.40 2.95 16.80
N ASN A 343 3.54 3.37 16.26
CA ASN A 343 4.72 3.79 16.99
C ASN A 343 5.11 5.26 16.73
N GLY A 344 4.23 6.05 16.11
CA GLY A 344 4.44 7.46 15.84
C GLY A 344 5.54 7.75 14.82
N LEU A 345 5.79 6.82 13.87
CA LEU A 345 6.81 6.96 12.84
C LEU A 345 6.20 7.38 11.50
N HIS A 346 6.91 8.19 10.76
CA HIS A 346 6.62 8.46 9.35
C HIS A 346 7.02 7.28 8.45
N VAL A 347 6.39 7.18 7.28
CA VAL A 347 6.79 6.27 6.20
C VAL A 347 6.92 7.05 4.91
N ILE A 348 8.04 6.93 4.24
CA ILE A 348 8.33 7.56 2.96
C ILE A 348 8.35 6.46 1.91
N LEU A 349 7.52 6.58 0.88
CA LEU A 349 7.47 5.65 -0.24
C LEU A 349 8.40 6.16 -1.33
N ASP A 350 9.52 5.48 -1.53
CA ASP A 350 10.52 5.87 -2.52
C ASP A 350 10.30 5.15 -3.85
N ILE A 351 10.25 5.93 -4.92
CA ILE A 351 9.94 5.50 -6.29
C ILE A 351 11.20 5.48 -7.16
N GLN A 352 11.57 4.30 -7.63
CA GLN A 352 12.59 4.08 -8.65
C GLN A 352 11.91 3.61 -9.95
N PRO A 353 11.52 4.51 -10.86
CA PRO A 353 10.54 4.21 -11.92
C PRO A 353 11.10 3.40 -13.08
N GLY A 354 12.42 3.26 -13.20
CA GLY A 354 13.01 2.67 -14.39
C GLY A 354 12.70 3.51 -15.65
N ARG A 355 12.07 2.91 -16.64
CA ARG A 355 11.62 3.59 -17.88
C ARG A 355 10.20 4.14 -17.80
N SER A 356 9.46 3.88 -16.72
CA SER A 356 8.18 4.50 -16.45
C SER A 356 8.38 5.95 -16.00
N ASP A 357 7.31 6.75 -15.93
CA ASP A 357 7.35 8.08 -15.33
C ASP A 357 6.97 8.03 -13.84
N PHE A 358 7.36 9.07 -13.11
CA PHE A 358 7.14 9.12 -11.68
C PHE A 358 5.67 9.20 -11.28
N LEU A 359 4.83 9.90 -12.05
CA LEU A 359 3.40 10.03 -11.73
C LEU A 359 2.70 8.68 -11.86
N THR A 360 2.94 7.95 -12.96
CA THR A 360 2.37 6.61 -13.19
C THR A 360 2.72 5.65 -12.06
N GLU A 361 3.96 5.65 -11.58
CA GLU A 361 4.37 4.76 -10.50
C GLU A 361 3.86 5.22 -9.13
N SER A 362 3.79 6.53 -8.87
CA SER A 362 3.29 7.09 -7.60
C SER A 362 1.80 6.86 -7.39
N VAL A 363 0.99 6.99 -8.44
CA VAL A 363 -0.48 6.78 -8.39
C VAL A 363 -0.84 5.35 -7.94
N ARG A 364 0.04 4.37 -8.14
CA ARG A 364 -0.17 3.00 -7.64
C ARG A 364 -0.34 2.95 -6.12
N TYR A 365 0.25 3.90 -5.41
CA TYR A 365 0.26 3.99 -3.95
C TYR A 365 -0.68 5.09 -3.41
N GLU A 366 -1.56 5.66 -4.26
CA GLU A 366 -2.46 6.75 -3.89
C GLU A 366 -3.20 6.50 -2.58
N GLU A 367 -3.76 5.30 -2.41
CA GLU A 367 -4.53 4.96 -1.21
C GLU A 367 -3.66 4.90 0.06
N LEU A 368 -2.39 4.54 -0.07
CA LEU A 368 -1.44 4.59 1.05
C LEU A 368 -1.03 6.04 1.36
N LEU A 369 -0.90 6.86 0.33
CA LEU A 369 -0.57 8.29 0.47
C LEU A 369 -1.71 9.10 1.10
N LYS A 370 -2.94 8.57 1.21
CA LYS A 370 -4.04 9.16 1.99
C LYS A 370 -3.91 8.94 3.51
N LEU A 371 -2.90 8.21 3.94
CA LEU A 371 -2.62 8.03 5.37
C LEU A 371 -1.77 9.22 5.87
N PRO A 372 -2.05 9.74 7.08
CA PRO A 372 -1.44 10.98 7.57
C PRO A 372 0.09 10.89 7.72
N ASN A 373 0.61 9.70 8.02
CA ASN A 373 2.05 9.46 8.23
C ASN A 373 2.80 8.98 6.99
N VAL A 374 2.16 8.96 5.81
CA VAL A 374 2.76 8.43 4.58
C VAL A 374 3.11 9.55 3.63
N HIS A 375 4.32 9.52 3.13
CA HIS A 375 4.98 10.55 2.32
C HIS A 375 5.55 9.94 1.04
N LEU A 376 6.07 10.76 0.13
CA LEU A 376 6.55 10.32 -1.18
C LEU A 376 7.96 10.81 -1.46
N ALA A 377 8.82 9.92 -1.95
CA ALA A 377 10.13 10.25 -2.49
C ALA A 377 10.24 9.83 -3.96
N LEU A 378 10.93 10.63 -4.72
CA LEU A 378 11.32 10.36 -6.11
C LEU A 378 12.83 10.17 -6.18
N ASP A 379 13.28 9.09 -6.81
CA ASP A 379 14.71 8.84 -7.02
C ASP A 379 15.10 8.97 -8.50
N PRO A 380 15.50 10.18 -8.95
CA PRO A 380 15.89 10.46 -10.33
C PRO A 380 17.06 9.66 -10.83
N GLU A 381 17.92 9.09 -9.96
CA GLU A 381 19.01 8.22 -10.37
C GLU A 381 18.50 7.07 -11.24
N TRP A 382 17.30 6.59 -10.95
CA TRP A 382 16.68 5.46 -11.61
C TRP A 382 15.63 5.84 -12.67
N ARG A 383 15.47 7.12 -13.01
CA ARG A 383 14.59 7.57 -14.10
C ARG A 383 15.31 7.44 -15.44
N MET A 384 14.93 6.41 -16.21
CA MET A 384 15.62 6.00 -17.44
C MET A 384 14.89 6.50 -18.70
N GLU A 385 15.65 6.93 -19.67
CA GLU A 385 15.17 7.13 -21.03
C GLU A 385 14.89 5.76 -21.71
N PRO A 386 14.06 5.69 -22.78
CA PRO A 386 13.67 4.41 -23.40
C PRO A 386 14.83 3.52 -23.87
N TRP A 387 16.00 4.10 -24.13
CA TRP A 387 17.21 3.36 -24.57
C TRP A 387 18.20 3.08 -23.43
N GLN A 388 17.98 3.62 -22.23
CA GLN A 388 18.84 3.44 -21.07
C GLN A 388 18.38 2.25 -20.22
N ARG A 389 19.26 1.79 -19.33
CA ARG A 389 18.95 0.72 -18.36
C ARG A 389 19.49 1.11 -16.99
N PRO A 390 18.75 0.77 -15.91
CA PRO A 390 19.23 0.94 -14.55
C PRO A 390 20.61 0.29 -14.33
N GLY A 391 21.44 0.95 -13.52
CA GLY A 391 22.80 0.49 -13.21
C GLY A 391 23.85 0.73 -14.30
N GLN A 392 23.47 1.19 -15.49
CA GLN A 392 24.43 1.52 -16.56
C GLN A 392 24.72 3.02 -16.66
N VAL A 393 23.77 3.84 -16.24
CA VAL A 393 23.87 5.31 -16.26
C VAL A 393 23.13 5.87 -15.05
N VAL A 394 23.55 7.04 -14.58
CA VAL A 394 22.76 7.84 -13.63
C VAL A 394 21.63 8.50 -14.40
N GLY A 395 20.40 8.26 -13.96
CA GLY A 395 19.18 8.81 -14.55
C GLY A 395 19.03 10.30 -14.33
N ARG A 396 17.91 10.84 -14.83
CA ARG A 396 17.55 12.26 -14.67
C ARG A 396 16.05 12.46 -14.87
N VAL A 397 15.54 13.53 -14.26
CA VAL A 397 14.17 13.97 -14.41
C VAL A 397 14.12 15.45 -14.76
N SER A 398 13.06 15.92 -15.39
CA SER A 398 12.81 17.37 -15.57
C SER A 398 12.03 17.93 -14.39
N ALA A 399 12.23 19.21 -14.06
CA ALA A 399 11.39 19.91 -13.10
C ALA A 399 9.90 19.84 -13.49
N ALA A 400 9.59 19.82 -14.78
CA ALA A 400 8.21 19.66 -15.26
C ALA A 400 7.58 18.33 -14.85
N GLU A 401 8.31 17.20 -14.92
CA GLU A 401 7.82 15.89 -14.46
C GLU A 401 7.68 15.87 -12.93
N VAL A 402 8.65 16.41 -12.19
CA VAL A 402 8.55 16.56 -10.73
C VAL A 402 7.33 17.39 -10.33
N ASN A 403 7.11 18.53 -11.02
CA ASN A 403 5.97 19.40 -10.77
C ASN A 403 4.61 18.76 -11.08
N GLN A 404 4.54 17.79 -11.99
CA GLN A 404 3.31 17.02 -12.21
C GLN A 404 2.99 16.13 -10.99
N VAL A 405 4.00 15.48 -10.42
CA VAL A 405 3.83 14.66 -9.24
C VAL A 405 3.49 15.49 -8.01
N SER A 406 4.21 16.62 -7.79
CA SER A 406 3.93 17.50 -6.66
C SER A 406 2.53 18.12 -6.74
N ALA A 407 2.07 18.48 -7.95
CA ALA A 407 0.71 19.00 -8.14
C ALA A 407 -0.36 17.97 -7.76
N TRP A 408 -0.20 16.73 -8.22
CA TRP A 408 -1.10 15.65 -7.88
C TRP A 408 -1.08 15.33 -6.38
N LEU A 409 0.10 15.24 -5.75
CA LEU A 409 0.22 14.95 -4.32
C LEU A 409 -0.34 16.07 -3.45
N SER A 410 -0.12 17.34 -3.83
CA SER A 410 -0.72 18.52 -3.17
C SER A 410 -2.24 18.47 -3.24
N GLU A 411 -2.80 18.20 -4.42
CA GLU A 411 -4.24 18.03 -4.59
C GLU A 411 -4.80 16.90 -3.73
N LEU A 412 -4.13 15.75 -3.69
CA LEU A 412 -4.47 14.61 -2.84
C LEU A 412 -4.49 14.99 -1.36
N THR A 413 -3.47 15.72 -0.90
CA THR A 413 -3.32 16.15 0.49
C THR A 413 -4.46 17.08 0.89
N LEU A 414 -4.72 18.11 0.08
CA LEU A 414 -5.74 19.10 0.37
C LEU A 414 -7.17 18.56 0.27
N GLN A 415 -7.45 17.70 -0.72
CA GLN A 415 -8.79 17.10 -0.89
C GLN A 415 -9.17 16.13 0.22
N ASN A 416 -8.19 15.55 0.91
CA ASN A 416 -8.42 14.59 1.99
C ASN A 416 -8.16 15.19 3.38
N ASP A 417 -7.97 16.50 3.48
CA ASP A 417 -7.70 17.22 4.74
C ASP A 417 -6.59 16.55 5.56
N LEU A 418 -5.47 16.26 4.88
CA LEU A 418 -4.33 15.57 5.45
C LEU A 418 -3.30 16.57 6.01
N PRO A 419 -2.53 16.17 7.04
CA PRO A 419 -1.34 16.91 7.43
C PRO A 419 -0.36 17.05 6.25
N GLU A 420 0.52 18.04 6.34
CA GLU A 420 1.58 18.28 5.37
C GLU A 420 2.36 16.99 5.05
N LYS A 421 2.66 16.76 3.78
CA LYS A 421 3.42 15.59 3.34
C LYS A 421 4.81 15.97 2.89
N MET A 422 5.81 15.22 3.35
CA MET A 422 7.14 15.30 2.71
C MET A 422 7.02 14.86 1.24
N PHE A 423 7.51 15.71 0.36
CA PHE A 423 7.73 15.40 -1.05
C PHE A 423 9.22 15.51 -1.33
N ILE A 424 9.89 14.38 -1.45
CA ILE A 424 11.34 14.29 -1.46
C ILE A 424 11.83 14.02 -2.88
N VAL A 425 12.88 14.73 -3.31
CA VAL A 425 13.56 14.43 -4.58
C VAL A 425 15.03 14.17 -4.30
N HIS A 426 15.49 12.95 -4.56
CA HIS A 426 16.87 12.55 -4.39
C HIS A 426 17.76 13.20 -5.45
N GLN A 427 18.90 13.72 -5.02
CA GLN A 427 19.85 14.36 -5.90
C GLN A 427 21.27 14.28 -5.35
N PHE A 428 22.26 13.90 -6.18
CA PHE A 428 23.69 14.01 -5.83
C PHE A 428 24.51 14.66 -6.94
N GLN A 429 23.92 14.93 -8.10
CA GLN A 429 24.51 15.69 -9.20
C GLN A 429 23.50 16.73 -9.69
N VAL A 430 23.98 17.94 -9.99
CA VAL A 430 23.12 19.04 -10.47
C VAL A 430 22.30 18.62 -11.70
N ARG A 431 22.89 17.84 -12.61
CA ARG A 431 22.24 17.39 -13.86
C ARG A 431 21.11 16.37 -13.68
N MET A 432 20.92 15.82 -12.48
CA MET A 432 19.85 14.84 -12.24
C MET A 432 18.45 15.47 -12.29
N ILE A 433 18.34 16.76 -11.99
CA ILE A 433 17.10 17.52 -12.17
C ILE A 433 17.37 18.63 -13.19
N THR A 434 16.76 18.53 -14.38
CA THR A 434 16.90 19.55 -15.41
C THR A 434 15.91 20.68 -15.19
N ASN A 435 16.34 21.92 -15.40
CA ASN A 435 15.55 23.15 -15.11
C ASN A 435 15.10 23.18 -13.65
N ARG A 436 16.00 22.87 -12.74
CA ARG A 436 15.70 22.75 -11.30
C ARG A 436 15.09 24.04 -10.72
N GLU A 437 15.45 25.18 -11.27
CA GLU A 437 14.93 26.50 -10.92
C GLU A 437 13.41 26.65 -11.19
N ASP A 438 12.84 25.76 -11.99
CA ASP A 438 11.41 25.72 -12.29
C ASP A 438 10.61 24.82 -11.31
N LEU A 439 11.23 24.27 -10.26
CA LEU A 439 10.51 23.55 -9.21
C LEU A 439 9.55 24.49 -8.49
N ILE A 440 8.36 23.99 -8.19
CA ILE A 440 7.26 24.78 -7.62
C ILE A 440 6.97 24.31 -6.20
N ASP A 441 7.04 25.24 -5.25
CA ASP A 441 6.53 25.05 -3.90
C ASP A 441 5.00 24.89 -3.90
N ARG A 442 4.48 23.89 -3.20
CA ARG A 442 3.07 23.53 -3.23
C ARG A 442 2.44 23.54 -1.85
N PRO A 443 1.22 24.08 -1.69
CA PRO A 443 0.50 24.01 -0.42
C PRO A 443 0.24 22.56 0.00
N GLY A 444 0.41 22.26 1.28
CA GLY A 444 0.24 20.93 1.85
C GLY A 444 1.41 19.99 1.61
N LEU A 445 2.51 20.48 1.02
CA LEU A 445 3.75 19.71 0.86
C LEU A 445 4.93 20.42 1.55
N ALA A 446 5.81 19.63 2.14
CA ALA A 446 7.16 20.00 2.52
C ALA A 446 8.12 19.41 1.48
N GLU A 447 8.51 20.22 0.49
CA GLU A 447 9.40 19.79 -0.58
C GLU A 447 10.83 19.72 -0.09
N VAL A 448 11.45 18.55 -0.23
CA VAL A 448 12.82 18.27 0.23
C VAL A 448 13.72 17.93 -0.95
N ILE A 449 14.84 18.64 -1.10
CA ILE A 449 15.93 18.16 -1.95
C ILE A 449 16.90 17.36 -1.09
N HIS A 450 17.01 16.07 -1.40
CA HIS A 450 17.72 15.10 -0.58
C HIS A 450 19.10 14.77 -1.15
N ALA A 451 20.15 15.18 -0.46
CA ALA A 451 21.53 14.95 -0.84
C ALA A 451 21.92 13.47 -0.68
N ASP A 452 21.89 12.73 -1.79
CA ASP A 452 21.99 11.27 -1.88
C ASP A 452 23.30 10.81 -2.52
N GLY A 453 24.45 11.34 -2.10
CA GLY A 453 25.76 10.90 -2.56
C GLY A 453 26.55 10.23 -1.43
N PHE A 454 27.19 9.08 -1.75
CA PHE A 454 28.11 8.42 -0.83
C PHE A 454 29.57 8.86 -1.03
N GLY A 455 30.41 8.59 -0.05
CA GLY A 455 31.87 8.80 -0.13
C GLY A 455 32.50 9.45 1.08
N GLY A 456 33.66 10.08 0.86
CA GLY A 456 34.35 10.81 1.91
C GLY A 456 33.64 12.10 2.30
N ARG A 457 33.81 12.54 3.55
CA ARG A 457 33.14 13.72 4.15
C ARG A 457 33.27 14.99 3.29
N GLU A 458 34.44 15.25 2.72
CA GLU A 458 34.66 16.43 1.89
C GLU A 458 33.83 16.39 0.61
N ILE A 459 33.76 15.22 -0.04
CA ILE A 459 32.95 15.02 -1.25
C ILE A 459 31.46 15.19 -0.92
N LYS A 460 31.00 14.63 0.19
CA LYS A 460 29.60 14.74 0.64
C LYS A 460 29.23 16.20 0.95
N GLN A 461 30.08 16.93 1.66
CA GLN A 461 29.85 18.35 1.94
C GLN A 461 29.87 19.20 0.66
N ALA A 462 30.77 18.89 -0.28
CA ALA A 462 30.82 19.59 -1.56
C ALA A 462 29.56 19.32 -2.39
N SER A 463 29.12 18.07 -2.49
CA SER A 463 27.89 17.70 -3.20
C SER A 463 26.68 18.35 -2.55
N TYR A 464 26.57 18.29 -1.23
CA TYR A 464 25.48 18.92 -0.50
C TYR A 464 25.45 20.43 -0.75
N GLY A 465 26.58 21.11 -0.67
CA GLY A 465 26.72 22.53 -0.95
C GLY A 465 26.31 22.96 -2.37
N LEU A 466 26.43 22.05 -3.36
CA LEU A 466 26.01 22.31 -4.73
C LEU A 466 24.51 22.15 -4.97
N ILE A 467 23.83 21.33 -4.17
CA ILE A 467 22.41 20.98 -4.39
C ILE A 467 21.48 21.49 -3.31
N LYS A 468 22.01 21.99 -2.18
CA LYS A 468 21.18 22.58 -1.12
C LYS A 468 20.20 23.59 -1.67
N VAL A 469 19.12 23.77 -0.98
CA VAL A 469 18.05 24.72 -1.28
C VAL A 469 17.86 25.71 -0.14
N GLU A 470 17.19 26.82 -0.44
CA GLU A 470 16.76 27.83 0.53
C GLU A 470 15.23 27.79 0.65
N ASP A 471 14.69 28.45 1.67
CA ASP A 471 13.25 28.59 1.83
C ASP A 471 12.54 28.93 0.50
N PRO A 472 11.40 28.33 0.19
CA PRO A 472 10.57 27.50 1.09
C PRO A 472 10.91 26.01 1.08
N PHE A 473 11.95 25.57 0.38
CA PHE A 473 12.33 24.16 0.27
C PHE A 473 13.18 23.73 1.48
N TYR A 474 13.08 22.45 1.81
CA TYR A 474 13.84 21.79 2.88
C TYR A 474 15.03 21.00 2.36
N ASN A 475 15.97 20.70 3.24
CA ASN A 475 17.19 19.99 2.89
C ASN A 475 17.24 18.62 3.55
N GLY A 476 17.57 17.59 2.74
CA GLY A 476 17.84 16.23 3.21
C GLY A 476 19.30 15.83 3.03
N PHE A 477 19.79 14.92 3.88
CA PHE A 477 21.17 14.43 3.83
C PHE A 477 21.22 12.93 4.14
N LYS A 478 21.70 12.15 3.17
CA LYS A 478 21.79 10.68 3.29
C LYS A 478 23.15 10.25 3.79
N LEU A 479 23.16 9.28 4.67
CA LEU A 479 24.35 8.67 5.26
C LEU A 479 24.36 7.17 4.91
N PHE A 480 25.44 6.74 4.25
CA PHE A 480 25.64 5.37 3.85
C PHE A 480 26.51 4.65 4.86
N ILE A 481 25.93 3.64 5.53
CA ILE A 481 26.60 2.95 6.65
C ILE A 481 27.83 2.20 6.14
N ASP A 482 27.73 1.55 4.99
CA ASP A 482 28.76 0.70 4.43
C ASP A 482 29.70 1.42 3.45
N GLU A 483 29.22 2.44 2.72
CA GLU A 483 29.95 3.10 1.64
C GLU A 483 30.61 4.42 2.05
N ASP A 484 30.12 5.09 3.11
CA ASP A 484 30.70 6.35 3.55
C ASP A 484 32.02 6.10 4.30
N THR A 485 33.10 6.61 3.77
CA THR A 485 34.37 6.62 4.48
C THR A 485 34.27 7.57 5.69
N ARG A 486 34.22 7.04 6.90
CA ARG A 486 34.06 7.80 8.14
C ARG A 486 32.69 8.53 8.16
N ILE A 487 31.62 7.77 8.33
CA ILE A 487 30.25 8.28 8.44
C ILE A 487 30.13 9.40 9.48
N TYR A 488 29.32 10.41 9.20
CA TYR A 488 29.00 11.49 10.14
C TYR A 488 28.21 10.97 11.33
N GLN A 489 28.61 11.42 12.55
CA GLN A 489 27.79 11.18 13.74
C GLN A 489 26.69 12.25 13.86
N PRO A 490 25.57 11.97 14.55
CA PRO A 490 24.45 12.90 14.68
C PRO A 490 24.87 14.32 15.09
N GLN A 491 25.71 14.44 16.12
CA GLN A 491 26.20 15.73 16.62
C GLN A 491 27.03 16.49 15.59
N GLU A 492 27.76 15.77 14.72
CA GLU A 492 28.54 16.40 13.65
C GLU A 492 27.63 16.96 12.56
N VAL A 493 26.49 16.26 12.24
CA VAL A 493 25.48 16.74 11.30
C VAL A 493 24.77 17.98 11.85
N LEU A 494 24.39 17.96 13.12
CA LEU A 494 23.75 19.09 13.81
C LEU A 494 24.66 20.33 13.91
N GLN A 495 25.96 20.17 13.72
CA GLN A 495 26.97 21.24 13.78
C GLN A 495 27.43 21.68 12.38
N PHE A 496 26.72 21.38 11.32
CA PHE A 496 27.08 21.88 10.00
C PHE A 496 27.04 23.41 9.99
N THR A 497 28.12 24.01 9.50
CA THR A 497 28.29 25.46 9.44
C THR A 497 28.46 26.00 8.03
N THR A 498 28.94 25.16 7.13
CA THR A 498 29.15 25.50 5.70
C THR A 498 27.89 25.26 4.87
N ASN A 499 27.11 24.28 5.28
CA ASN A 499 25.83 23.91 4.69
C ASN A 499 24.74 23.95 5.77
N PRO A 500 23.47 24.10 5.42
CA PRO A 500 22.38 24.06 6.38
C PRO A 500 22.37 22.73 7.14
N VAL A 501 21.91 22.75 8.38
CA VAL A 501 21.57 21.52 9.10
C VAL A 501 20.37 20.90 8.43
N PRO A 502 20.43 19.64 7.98
CA PRO A 502 19.32 19.04 7.25
C PRO A 502 18.10 18.81 8.14
N ASP A 503 16.90 18.94 7.55
CA ASP A 503 15.63 18.63 8.20
C ASP A 503 15.30 17.13 8.11
N LEU A 504 15.75 16.46 7.03
CA LEU A 504 15.66 15.03 6.84
C LEU A 504 17.06 14.40 6.81
N VAL A 505 17.30 13.37 7.62
CA VAL A 505 18.53 12.57 7.57
C VAL A 505 18.16 11.10 7.35
N THR A 506 18.68 10.49 6.30
CA THR A 506 18.43 9.07 6.03
C THR A 506 19.70 8.22 6.18
N TYR A 507 19.53 7.01 6.64
CA TYR A 507 20.59 6.00 6.80
C TYR A 507 20.30 4.81 5.87
N GLN A 508 21.24 4.56 4.96
CA GLN A 508 21.22 3.40 4.06
C GLN A 508 22.25 2.37 4.46
#